data_95b1e10ceb8a1ce7754efd9457f103ba
#
_entry.id   95b1e10ceb8a1ce7754efd9457f103ba
#
_cell.length_a   1.000
_cell.length_b   1.000
_cell.length_c   1.000
_cell.angle_alpha   90.00
_cell.angle_beta   90.00
_cell.angle_gamma   90.00
#
_symmetry.space_group_name_H-M   'P 1'
#
loop_
_entity.id
_entity.type
_entity.pdbx_description
1 polymer ?
#
loop_
_entity_poly.entity_id
_entity_poly.type
_entity_poly.pdbx_seq_one_letter_code
_entity_poly.pdbx_strand_id
1 'polypeptide(L)'
;MAVGTLEHYESDGIIILPVFPNWAMLGAMLALKGPAALPWISNAFKATGVMVKIQDELAGEIYPDNYLYTSSKNPSDQDKKRLAKGAGIVRQVLKRAGASEDSIMELKPSGAHPSSCCRIGEVVNIDLETRVENLFCCDASVMPESLGLPVVWTAVSLGKRLSKHLDSQIN
;
A
#
# COMPACT_ATOMS: atom_id res chain seq x y z
N MET A 1 -4.86 -6.16 -17.97
CA MET A 1 -4.73 -4.73 -17.66
C MET A 1 -5.75 -4.42 -16.58
N ALA A 2 -5.33 -3.89 -15.42
CA ALA A 2 -6.25 -3.51 -14.36
C ALA A 2 -6.52 -2.01 -14.48
N VAL A 3 -7.79 -1.61 -14.47
CA VAL A 3 -8.21 -0.20 -14.52
C VAL A 3 -8.80 0.14 -13.16
N GLY A 4 -8.17 1.07 -12.46
CA GLY A 4 -8.66 1.62 -11.20
C GLY A 4 -9.27 3.00 -11.39
N THR A 5 -9.84 3.57 -10.34
CA THR A 5 -10.31 4.96 -10.35
C THR A 5 -9.49 5.83 -9.40
N LEU A 6 -9.17 7.03 -9.88
CA LEU A 6 -8.52 8.10 -9.14
C LEU A 6 -9.49 9.23 -8.76
N GLU A 7 -10.79 9.04 -9.03
CA GLU A 7 -11.82 10.07 -8.81
C GLU A 7 -11.80 10.66 -7.39
N HIS A 8 -11.48 9.82 -6.40
CA HIS A 8 -11.43 10.22 -5.00
C HIS A 8 -10.01 10.50 -4.50
N TYR A 9 -9.01 10.51 -5.37
CA TYR A 9 -7.62 10.72 -4.94
C TYR A 9 -7.38 12.14 -4.48
N GLU A 10 -7.71 13.13 -5.30
CA GLU A 10 -7.45 14.53 -4.99
C GLU A 10 -8.27 15.04 -3.80
N SER A 11 -9.51 14.56 -3.64
CA SER A 11 -10.40 15.02 -2.56
C SER A 11 -10.24 14.28 -1.25
N ASP A 12 -9.92 13.01 -1.31
CA ASP A 12 -10.00 12.10 -0.16
C ASP A 12 -8.72 11.30 0.09
N GLY A 13 -7.78 11.33 -0.84
CA GLY A 13 -6.59 10.48 -0.80
C GLY A 13 -6.92 8.98 -0.96
N ILE A 14 -7.96 8.64 -1.72
CA ILE A 14 -8.44 7.26 -1.88
C ILE A 14 -8.32 6.85 -3.34
N ILE A 15 -7.75 5.67 -3.59
CA ILE A 15 -7.84 5.00 -4.89
C ILE A 15 -8.49 3.63 -4.74
N ILE A 16 -9.19 3.22 -5.78
CA ILE A 16 -9.87 1.94 -5.84
C ILE A 16 -9.33 1.16 -7.03
N LEU A 17 -8.79 -0.02 -6.77
CA LEU A 17 -8.14 -0.86 -7.75
C LEU A 17 -8.75 -2.26 -7.77
N PRO A 18 -9.03 -2.85 -8.94
CA PRO A 18 -9.40 -4.26 -9.01
C PRO A 18 -8.21 -5.13 -8.64
N VAL A 19 -8.47 -6.20 -7.93
CA VAL A 19 -7.50 -7.23 -7.58
C VAL A 19 -7.99 -8.56 -8.10
N PHE A 20 -7.15 -9.24 -8.87
CA PHE A 20 -7.43 -10.58 -9.35
C PHE A 20 -6.56 -11.56 -8.55
N PRO A 21 -7.07 -12.09 -7.42
CA PRO A 21 -6.29 -12.98 -6.59
C PRO A 21 -6.03 -14.28 -7.34
N ASN A 22 -4.79 -14.72 -7.37
CA ASN A 22 -4.47 -16.09 -7.75
C ASN A 22 -4.91 -17.06 -6.62
N TRP A 23 -4.88 -18.35 -6.88
CA TRP A 23 -5.33 -19.37 -5.92
C TRP A 23 -4.59 -19.31 -4.58
N ALA A 24 -3.29 -19.05 -4.59
CA ALA A 24 -2.49 -18.95 -3.37
C ALA A 24 -2.89 -17.72 -2.55
N MET A 25 -3.06 -16.58 -3.19
CA MET A 25 -3.51 -15.34 -2.55
C MET A 25 -4.92 -15.48 -2.00
N LEU A 26 -5.83 -16.08 -2.77
CA LEU A 26 -7.21 -16.33 -2.31
C LEU A 26 -7.22 -17.29 -1.11
N GLY A 27 -6.42 -18.35 -1.15
CA GLY A 27 -6.26 -19.26 -0.02
C GLY A 27 -5.75 -18.57 1.24
N ALA A 28 -4.75 -17.69 1.11
CA ALA A 28 -4.24 -16.89 2.22
C ALA A 28 -5.31 -15.92 2.77
N MET A 29 -6.07 -15.25 1.91
CA MET A 29 -7.17 -14.37 2.32
C MET A 29 -8.25 -15.12 3.09
N LEU A 30 -8.64 -16.31 2.63
CA LEU A 30 -9.62 -17.16 3.31
C LEU A 30 -9.07 -17.66 4.65
N ALA A 31 -7.79 -18.04 4.71
CA ALA A 31 -7.16 -18.49 5.95
C ALA A 31 -7.13 -17.38 7.02
N LEU A 32 -6.91 -16.13 6.63
CA LEU A 32 -6.95 -14.98 7.55
C LEU A 32 -8.34 -14.75 8.18
N LYS A 33 -9.41 -15.19 7.52
CA LYS A 33 -10.78 -15.15 8.05
C LYS A 33 -11.09 -16.33 8.98
N GLY A 34 -10.29 -17.39 8.93
CA GLY A 34 -10.49 -18.59 9.72
C GLY A 34 -11.84 -19.29 9.42
N PRO A 35 -12.52 -19.89 10.41
CA PRO A 35 -13.78 -20.63 10.19
C PRO A 35 -14.88 -19.79 9.52
N ALA A 36 -14.85 -18.47 9.67
CA ALA A 36 -15.83 -17.58 9.03
C ALA A 36 -15.70 -17.56 7.50
N ALA A 37 -14.62 -18.13 6.92
CA ALA A 37 -14.44 -18.24 5.48
C ALA A 37 -15.13 -19.45 4.86
N LEU A 38 -15.61 -20.42 5.64
CA LEU A 38 -16.22 -21.66 5.13
C LEU A 38 -17.31 -21.44 4.08
N PRO A 39 -18.26 -20.49 4.24
CA PRO A 39 -19.29 -20.24 3.23
C PRO A 39 -18.74 -19.74 1.89
N TRP A 40 -17.49 -19.24 1.86
CA TRP A 40 -16.87 -18.65 0.68
C TRP A 40 -16.09 -19.65 -0.17
N ILE A 41 -15.72 -20.79 0.43
CA ILE A 41 -14.85 -21.78 -0.23
C ILE A 41 -15.53 -22.35 -1.49
N SER A 42 -16.82 -22.61 -1.42
CA SER A 42 -17.59 -23.18 -2.55
C SER A 42 -17.68 -22.22 -3.76
N ASN A 43 -17.53 -20.93 -3.54
CA ASN A 43 -17.60 -19.89 -4.56
C ASN A 43 -16.25 -19.21 -4.82
N ALA A 44 -15.17 -19.74 -4.28
CA ALA A 44 -13.84 -19.12 -4.37
C ALA A 44 -13.40 -18.85 -5.82
N PHE A 45 -13.75 -19.73 -6.77
CA PHE A 45 -13.44 -19.55 -8.19
C PHE A 45 -14.23 -18.43 -8.88
N LYS A 46 -15.28 -17.93 -8.25
CA LYS A 46 -16.07 -16.76 -8.71
C LYS A 46 -15.65 -15.47 -8.00
N ALA A 47 -14.69 -15.56 -7.08
CA ALA A 47 -14.27 -14.42 -6.30
C ALA A 47 -13.52 -13.42 -7.17
N THR A 48 -13.88 -12.16 -7.03
CA THR A 48 -13.09 -11.02 -7.49
C THR A 48 -12.74 -10.16 -6.30
N GLY A 49 -11.64 -9.43 -6.39
CA GLY A 49 -11.19 -8.55 -5.32
C GLY A 49 -11.22 -7.09 -5.76
N VAL A 50 -11.44 -6.22 -4.79
CA VAL A 50 -11.24 -4.78 -4.94
C VAL A 50 -10.44 -4.29 -3.77
N MET A 51 -9.35 -3.58 -4.07
CA MET A 51 -8.49 -2.98 -3.07
C MET A 51 -8.80 -1.49 -2.95
N VAL A 52 -9.05 -1.06 -1.73
CA VAL A 52 -9.07 0.34 -1.35
C VAL A 52 -7.69 0.68 -0.83
N LYS A 53 -6.99 1.58 -1.48
CA LYS A 53 -5.73 2.14 -1.02
C LYS A 53 -5.93 3.59 -0.63
N ILE A 54 -5.33 4.00 0.47
CA ILE A 54 -5.43 5.36 0.98
C ILE A 54 -4.05 6.02 1.04
N GLN A 55 -4.04 7.33 0.97
CA GLN A 55 -2.92 8.16 1.39
C GLN A 55 -2.98 8.24 2.92
N ASP A 56 -2.25 7.35 3.57
CA ASP A 56 -2.26 7.23 5.02
C ASP A 56 -1.35 8.25 5.69
N GLU A 57 -1.64 8.58 6.93
CA GLU A 57 -0.83 9.50 7.71
C GLU A 57 0.50 8.88 8.12
N LEU A 58 1.53 9.72 8.24
CA LEU A 58 2.84 9.33 8.76
C LEU A 58 2.69 8.92 10.23
N ALA A 59 2.59 7.63 10.44
CA ALA A 59 2.51 7.02 11.76
C ALA A 59 3.09 5.61 11.71
N GLY A 60 3.71 5.20 12.76
CA GLY A 60 4.32 3.88 12.86
C GLY A 60 5.80 3.95 13.08
N GLU A 61 6.32 2.89 13.63
CA GLU A 61 7.70 2.79 14.05
C GLU A 61 8.24 1.40 13.69
N ILE A 62 9.53 1.34 13.40
CA ILE A 62 10.26 0.11 13.18
C ILE A 62 11.23 -0.02 14.37
N TYR A 63 11.13 -1.12 15.08
CA TYR A 63 12.01 -1.41 16.21
C TYR A 63 13.03 -2.47 15.80
N PRO A 64 14.34 -2.20 15.91
CA PRO A 64 15.34 -3.24 15.77
C PRO A 64 15.24 -4.17 17.00
N ASP A 65 14.97 -5.43 16.77
CA ASP A 65 15.07 -6.49 17.76
C ASP A 65 16.28 -7.36 17.45
N ASN A 66 16.81 -8.09 18.43
CA ASN A 66 18.05 -8.85 18.32
C ASN A 66 18.08 -9.87 17.15
N TYR A 67 16.92 -10.28 16.65
CA TYR A 67 16.79 -11.26 15.56
C TYR A 67 15.76 -10.91 14.48
N LEU A 68 14.85 -9.97 14.76
CA LEU A 68 13.77 -9.61 13.86
C LEU A 68 13.47 -8.12 14.00
N TYR A 69 13.07 -7.51 12.87
CA TYR A 69 12.50 -6.17 12.93
C TYR A 69 11.01 -6.27 13.23
N THR A 70 10.58 -5.67 14.30
CA THR A 70 9.16 -5.49 14.58
C THR A 70 8.72 -4.11 14.15
N SER A 71 7.52 -4.01 13.62
CA SER A 71 6.93 -2.74 13.22
C SER A 71 5.57 -2.57 13.86
N SER A 72 5.25 -1.36 14.25
CA SER A 72 3.91 -0.99 14.67
C SER A 72 3.38 0.10 13.75
N LYS A 73 2.21 -0.11 13.16
CA LYS A 73 1.46 0.92 12.47
C LYS A 73 -0.03 0.69 12.69
N ASN A 74 -0.64 1.59 13.44
CA ASN A 74 -2.08 1.61 13.62
C ASN A 74 -2.66 2.72 12.75
N PRO A 75 -3.73 2.46 11.97
CA PRO A 75 -4.43 3.49 11.24
C PRO A 75 -4.91 4.61 12.17
N SER A 76 -4.64 5.85 11.81
CA SER A 76 -5.18 7.02 12.51
C SER A 76 -6.71 7.08 12.38
N ASP A 77 -7.35 7.98 13.10
CA ASP A 77 -8.79 8.17 12.96
C ASP A 77 -9.16 8.73 11.58
N GLN A 78 -8.27 9.50 10.97
CA GLN A 78 -8.44 9.96 9.60
C GLN A 78 -8.27 8.82 8.59
N ASP A 79 -7.29 7.94 8.80
CA ASP A 79 -7.10 6.74 7.96
C ASP A 79 -8.33 5.81 8.05
N LYS A 80 -8.87 5.60 9.25
CA LYS A 80 -10.09 4.82 9.45
C LYS A 80 -11.29 5.41 8.70
N LYS A 81 -11.44 6.75 8.71
CA LYS A 81 -12.51 7.43 7.95
C LYS A 81 -12.33 7.24 6.44
N ARG A 82 -11.10 7.40 5.91
CA ARG A 82 -10.79 7.16 4.50
C ARG A 82 -11.08 5.70 4.09
N LEU A 83 -10.62 4.74 4.89
CA LEU A 83 -10.88 3.32 4.66
C LEU A 83 -12.38 3.01 4.66
N ALA A 84 -13.12 3.50 5.64
CA ALA A 84 -14.57 3.30 5.73
C ALA A 84 -15.31 3.92 4.52
N LYS A 85 -14.90 5.13 4.09
CA LYS A 85 -15.45 5.77 2.89
C LYS A 85 -15.18 4.94 1.64
N GLY A 86 -13.94 4.51 1.44
CA GLY A 86 -13.57 3.69 0.30
C GLY A 86 -14.28 2.33 0.29
N ALA A 87 -14.38 1.66 1.43
CA ALA A 87 -15.12 0.41 1.58
C ALA A 87 -16.61 0.60 1.26
N GLY A 88 -17.21 1.70 1.69
CA GLY A 88 -18.60 2.06 1.36
C GLY A 88 -18.83 2.23 -0.15
N ILE A 89 -17.91 2.90 -0.86
CA ILE A 89 -17.98 3.07 -2.32
C ILE A 89 -17.87 1.71 -3.01
N VAL A 90 -16.88 0.88 -2.63
CA VAL A 90 -16.69 -0.45 -3.21
C VAL A 90 -17.92 -1.33 -2.97
N ARG A 91 -18.49 -1.31 -1.78
CA ARG A 91 -19.71 -2.07 -1.45
C ARG A 91 -20.88 -1.68 -2.36
N GLN A 92 -21.07 -0.38 -2.60
CA GLN A 92 -22.11 0.09 -3.52
C GLN A 92 -21.85 -0.36 -4.98
N VAL A 93 -20.61 -0.29 -5.45
CA VAL A 93 -20.23 -0.75 -6.79
C VAL A 93 -20.50 -2.24 -6.96
N LEU A 94 -20.06 -3.06 -6.00
CA LEU A 94 -20.28 -4.51 -6.02
C LEU A 94 -21.77 -4.86 -6.00
N LYS A 95 -22.56 -4.18 -5.18
CA LYS A 95 -24.04 -4.40 -5.13
C LYS A 95 -24.69 -4.03 -6.46
N ARG A 96 -24.31 -2.92 -7.07
CA ARG A 96 -24.80 -2.54 -8.40
C ARG A 96 -24.40 -3.54 -9.50
N ALA A 97 -23.26 -4.20 -9.31
CA ALA A 97 -22.80 -5.26 -10.21
C ALA A 97 -23.47 -6.63 -9.93
N GLY A 98 -24.41 -6.70 -8.98
CA GLY A 98 -25.18 -7.90 -8.69
C GLY A 98 -24.65 -8.76 -7.54
N ALA A 99 -23.64 -8.31 -6.79
CA ALA A 99 -23.19 -9.02 -5.61
C ALA A 99 -24.22 -8.91 -4.47
N SER A 100 -24.53 -10.02 -3.83
CA SER A 100 -25.34 -10.00 -2.60
C SER A 100 -24.52 -9.47 -1.43
N GLU A 101 -25.16 -8.82 -0.46
CA GLU A 101 -24.47 -8.28 0.73
C GLU A 101 -23.66 -9.36 1.46
N ASP A 102 -24.23 -10.55 1.63
CA ASP A 102 -23.60 -11.69 2.30
C ASP A 102 -22.39 -12.24 1.51
N SER A 103 -22.30 -11.90 0.22
CA SER A 103 -21.16 -12.29 -0.63
C SER A 103 -19.99 -11.30 -0.60
N ILE A 104 -20.07 -10.20 0.13
CA ILE A 104 -19.01 -9.21 0.23
C ILE A 104 -18.22 -9.45 1.51
N MET A 105 -16.95 -9.85 1.34
CA MET A 105 -16.04 -10.09 2.44
C MET A 105 -15.02 -8.94 2.54
N GLU A 106 -15.03 -8.26 3.67
CA GLU A 106 -14.03 -7.24 3.97
C GLU A 106 -12.87 -7.84 4.79
N LEU A 107 -11.65 -7.54 4.37
CA LEU A 107 -10.43 -7.95 5.06
C LEU A 107 -9.92 -6.81 5.96
N LYS A 108 -9.15 -7.18 6.97
CA LYS A 108 -8.47 -6.19 7.81
C LYS A 108 -7.48 -5.37 6.96
N PRO A 109 -7.33 -4.07 7.23
CA PRO A 109 -6.32 -3.25 6.59
C PRO A 109 -4.92 -3.83 6.76
N SER A 110 -4.12 -3.75 5.71
CA SER A 110 -2.72 -4.17 5.72
C SER A 110 -1.87 -3.20 4.92
N GLY A 111 -0.60 -3.07 5.28
CA GLY A 111 0.37 -2.28 4.52
C GLY A 111 1.13 -3.16 3.52
N ALA A 112 1.31 -2.67 2.30
CA ALA A 112 2.05 -3.38 1.25
C ALA A 112 3.31 -2.63 0.79
N HIS A 113 3.40 -1.33 1.09
CA HIS A 113 4.48 -0.47 0.65
C HIS A 113 5.00 0.38 1.82
N PRO A 114 5.87 -0.17 2.68
CA PRO A 114 6.50 0.63 3.73
C PRO A 114 7.28 1.77 3.07
N SER A 115 7.13 2.98 3.59
CA SER A 115 7.73 4.20 3.05
C SER A 115 8.08 5.17 4.16
N SER A 116 8.80 6.24 3.80
CA SER A 116 9.01 7.40 4.68
C SER A 116 9.85 7.13 5.95
N CYS A 117 10.69 6.09 5.96
CA CYS A 117 11.60 5.81 7.07
C CYS A 117 12.92 6.60 6.96
N CYS A 118 13.33 6.98 5.74
CA CYS A 118 14.57 7.71 5.44
C CYS A 118 14.29 8.99 4.64
N ARG A 119 13.34 9.80 5.12
CA ARG A 119 12.78 10.93 4.36
C ARG A 119 13.82 11.91 3.82
N ILE A 120 13.59 12.34 2.59
CA ILE A 120 14.33 13.47 1.98
C ILE A 120 14.12 14.72 2.85
N GLY A 121 15.24 15.41 3.13
CA GLY A 121 15.28 16.59 3.98
C GLY A 121 15.47 16.29 5.47
N GLU A 122 15.32 15.04 5.91
CA GLU A 122 15.53 14.62 7.29
C GLU A 122 16.70 13.63 7.43
N VAL A 123 16.66 12.54 6.70
CA VAL A 123 17.65 11.46 6.75
C VAL A 123 18.58 11.49 5.55
N VAL A 124 18.04 11.74 4.36
CA VAL A 124 18.81 11.91 3.13
C VAL A 124 18.62 13.31 2.56
N ASN A 125 19.62 13.79 1.82
CA ASN A 125 19.53 15.02 1.05
C ASN A 125 18.76 14.81 -0.28
N ILE A 126 18.70 15.86 -1.11
CA ILE A 126 18.04 15.79 -2.41
C ILE A 126 18.72 14.83 -3.39
N ASP A 127 19.98 14.48 -3.19
CA ASP A 127 20.73 13.53 -4.00
C ASP A 127 20.68 12.11 -3.41
N LEU A 128 19.82 11.90 -2.41
CA LEU A 128 19.56 10.63 -1.73
C LEU A 128 20.72 10.14 -0.86
N GLU A 129 21.70 10.99 -0.58
CA GLU A 129 22.81 10.71 0.28
C GLU A 129 22.47 10.99 1.74
N THR A 130 22.90 10.12 2.63
CA THR A 130 22.76 10.28 4.08
C THR A 130 23.83 11.23 4.63
N ARG A 131 23.83 11.47 5.95
CA ARG A 131 24.93 12.21 6.63
C ARG A 131 26.26 11.43 6.61
N VAL A 132 26.22 10.15 6.33
CA VAL A 132 27.41 9.32 6.13
C VAL A 132 27.78 9.42 4.66
N GLU A 133 29.00 9.91 4.39
CA GLU A 133 29.53 10.09 3.04
C GLU A 133 29.51 8.79 2.24
N ASN A 134 29.08 8.87 0.97
CA ASN A 134 28.92 7.74 0.04
C ASN A 134 27.89 6.66 0.47
N LEU A 135 27.01 6.98 1.43
CA LEU A 135 25.91 6.11 1.82
C LEU A 135 24.58 6.69 1.31
N PHE A 136 23.96 6.01 0.37
CA PHE A 136 22.73 6.43 -0.28
C PHE A 136 21.56 5.54 0.10
N CYS A 137 20.37 6.12 0.13
CA CYS A 137 19.10 5.39 0.26
C CYS A 137 18.23 5.72 -0.94
N CYS A 138 17.78 4.68 -1.69
CA CYS A 138 17.11 4.88 -2.96
C CYS A 138 15.94 3.92 -3.16
N ASP A 139 14.93 4.04 -2.31
CA ASP A 139 13.70 3.28 -2.39
C ASP A 139 12.50 4.11 -1.86
N ALA A 140 11.37 3.48 -1.59
CA ALA A 140 10.19 4.16 -1.10
C ALA A 140 10.38 4.78 0.29
N SER A 141 11.41 4.40 1.04
CA SER A 141 11.69 4.96 2.37
C SER A 141 12.05 6.44 2.34
N VAL A 142 12.54 6.95 1.20
CA VAL A 142 12.93 8.36 1.07
C VAL A 142 11.75 9.31 0.83
N MET A 143 10.53 8.78 0.63
CA MET A 143 9.36 9.63 0.42
C MET A 143 9.10 10.51 1.63
N PRO A 144 8.84 11.82 1.44
CA PRO A 144 8.56 12.73 2.54
C PRO A 144 7.19 12.46 3.19
N GLU A 145 6.25 11.89 2.42
CA GLU A 145 4.89 11.56 2.85
C GLU A 145 4.35 10.36 2.09
N SER A 146 3.20 9.83 2.53
CA SER A 146 2.51 8.76 1.83
C SER A 146 1.93 9.26 0.52
N LEU A 147 2.30 8.61 -0.59
CA LEU A 147 1.77 8.96 -1.91
C LEU A 147 0.34 8.48 -2.12
N GLY A 148 -0.16 7.52 -1.32
CA GLY A 148 -1.44 6.86 -1.58
C GLY A 148 -1.51 6.10 -2.92
N LEU A 149 -0.45 6.17 -3.74
CA LEU A 149 -0.32 5.58 -5.07
C LEU A 149 0.66 4.39 -5.04
N PRO A 150 0.64 3.51 -6.06
CA PRO A 150 1.69 2.51 -6.22
C PRO A 150 3.07 3.16 -6.42
N VAL A 151 4.05 2.76 -5.61
CA VAL A 151 5.38 3.43 -5.53
C VAL A 151 6.41 2.94 -6.55
N VAL A 152 6.08 1.94 -7.38
CA VAL A 152 7.04 1.29 -8.29
C VAL A 152 7.71 2.28 -9.25
N TRP A 153 6.91 3.11 -9.93
CA TRP A 153 7.44 4.09 -10.87
C TRP A 153 8.31 5.16 -10.20
N THR A 154 7.93 5.56 -9.00
CA THR A 154 8.71 6.52 -8.19
C THR A 154 10.06 5.90 -7.81
N ALA A 155 10.08 4.66 -7.33
CA ALA A 155 11.31 3.96 -6.98
C ALA A 155 12.24 3.80 -8.20
N VAL A 156 11.71 3.41 -9.37
CA VAL A 156 12.48 3.32 -10.62
C VAL A 156 13.04 4.69 -11.03
N SER A 157 12.26 5.75 -10.89
CA SER A 157 12.70 7.11 -11.24
C SER A 157 13.81 7.61 -10.32
N LEU A 158 13.71 7.32 -9.02
CA LEU A 158 14.77 7.61 -8.05
C LEU A 158 16.05 6.85 -8.38
N GLY A 159 15.97 5.56 -8.70
CA GLY A 159 17.12 4.76 -9.11
C GLY A 159 17.81 5.33 -10.34
N LYS A 160 17.05 5.73 -11.36
CA LYS A 160 17.60 6.40 -12.55
C LYS A 160 18.27 7.73 -12.23
N ARG A 161 17.69 8.51 -11.33
CA ARG A 161 18.25 9.79 -10.90
C ARG A 161 19.55 9.58 -10.14
N LEU A 162 19.58 8.66 -9.17
CA LEU A 162 20.79 8.36 -8.40
C LEU A 162 21.90 7.84 -9.30
N SER A 163 21.63 6.92 -10.24
CA SER A 163 22.62 6.44 -11.19
C SER A 163 23.28 7.58 -11.97
N LYS A 164 22.50 8.53 -12.49
CA LYS A 164 23.05 9.68 -13.19
C LYS A 164 23.90 10.58 -12.30
N HIS A 165 23.50 10.76 -11.05
CA HIS A 165 24.26 11.54 -10.07
C HIS A 165 25.62 10.89 -9.80
N LEU A 166 25.64 9.58 -9.54
CA LEU A 166 26.88 8.84 -9.29
C LEU A 166 27.81 8.82 -10.51
N ASP A 167 27.27 8.61 -11.71
CA ASP A 167 28.07 8.66 -12.95
C ASP A 167 28.75 10.02 -13.13
N SER A 168 28.10 11.12 -12.72
CA SER A 168 28.68 12.46 -12.80
C SER A 168 29.78 12.74 -11.78
N GLN A 169 29.89 11.93 -10.73
CA GLN A 169 30.96 12.06 -9.72
C GLN A 169 32.20 11.21 -10.04
N ILE A 170 32.06 10.20 -10.89
CA ILE A 170 33.16 9.29 -11.27
C ILE A 170 33.90 9.81 -12.50
N ASN A 171 33.27 10.63 -13.33
CA ASN A 171 33.86 11.24 -14.53
C ASN A 171 34.28 12.68 -14.28
#